data_80ef056d534997f55360a939b05f222f
#
_entry.id   80ef056d534997f55360a939b05f222f
#
_cell.length_a   1.000
_cell.length_b   1.000
_cell.length_c   1.000
_cell.angle_alpha   90.00
_cell.angle_beta   90.00
_cell.angle_gamma   90.00
#
_symmetry.space_group_name_H-M   'P 1'
#
loop_
_entity.id
_entity.type
_entity.pdbx_description
1 polymer ?
#
loop_
_entity_poly.entity_id
_entity_poly.type
_entity_poly.pdbx_seq_one_letter_code
_entity_poly.pdbx_strand_id
1 'polypeptide(L)'
;MGRSRSGSRPGGRRPATPRAAPPADTPDAGETPSSTASLASATLPRVFNGVGYRPLTDATRARALFDFAATAWPERLALAWGAFVARGDGERLIGAIVAERHGGAVMLHGPVVAAEDGPDDPLETAAQLVAAAMDHAAALGGVTLFVRPQGLDRVWVRFGFIPVPEVALPAALSGRPGVGLYAWRGGSALWTLREAAEG
;
A
#
# COMPACT_ATOMS: atom_id res chain seq x y z
N MET A 1 33.40 -64.10 43.38
CA MET A 1 32.45 -65.19 43.06
C MET A 1 31.49 -64.56 42.01
N GLY A 2 31.45 -64.90 40.79
CA GLY A 2 31.54 -66.19 40.15
C GLY A 2 30.50 -66.18 39.02
N ARG A 3 31.01 -66.51 37.82
CA ARG A 3 30.40 -67.19 36.69
C ARG A 3 29.48 -66.38 35.78
N SER A 4 29.93 -66.05 34.54
CA SER A 4 30.03 -66.94 33.36
C SER A 4 28.72 -67.46 32.79
N ARG A 5 28.53 -67.19 31.55
CA ARG A 5 28.30 -67.98 30.33
C ARG A 5 27.34 -67.33 29.40
N SER A 6 27.77 -67.05 28.19
CA SER A 6 27.72 -67.92 27.01
C SER A 6 26.31 -67.81 26.36
N GLY A 7 26.20 -67.34 25.18
CA GLY A 7 26.64 -67.71 23.88
C GLY A 7 25.44 -67.76 22.99
N SER A 8 25.46 -67.23 21.81
CA SER A 8 25.02 -67.85 20.55
C SER A 8 24.79 -66.80 19.46
N ARG A 9 25.55 -66.84 18.43
CA ARG A 9 25.27 -66.41 17.04
C ARG A 9 24.34 -67.43 16.39
N PRO A 10 23.86 -67.31 15.18
CA PRO A 10 23.89 -66.22 14.16
C PRO A 10 22.49 -66.05 13.46
N GLY A 11 22.34 -65.04 12.67
CA GLY A 11 21.21 -64.95 11.74
C GLY A 11 21.47 -63.81 10.74
N GLY A 12 22.18 -64.13 9.66
CA GLY A 12 22.38 -63.25 8.58
C GLY A 12 21.05 -62.87 7.89
N ARG A 13 20.79 -61.61 7.78
CA ARG A 13 19.79 -61.07 6.84
C ARG A 13 20.52 -60.30 5.74
N ARG A 14 20.27 -60.76 4.50
CA ARG A 14 20.69 -60.12 3.27
C ARG A 14 20.24 -58.68 3.23
N PRO A 15 21.03 -57.76 2.69
CA PRO A 15 20.57 -56.41 2.42
C PRO A 15 19.55 -56.43 1.26
N ALA A 16 18.35 -55.88 1.53
CA ALA A 16 17.34 -55.61 0.50
C ALA A 16 17.83 -54.43 -0.34
N THR A 17 17.86 -54.63 -1.64
CA THR A 17 18.08 -53.60 -2.66
C THR A 17 17.06 -52.49 -2.53
N PRO A 18 17.46 -51.23 -2.47
CA PRO A 18 16.48 -50.14 -2.49
C PRO A 18 15.85 -50.06 -3.89
N ARG A 19 14.52 -50.24 -3.91
CA ARG A 19 13.68 -50.01 -5.07
C ARG A 19 13.71 -48.53 -5.37
N ALA A 20 14.11 -48.16 -6.60
CA ALA A 20 14.09 -46.81 -7.10
C ALA A 20 12.68 -46.23 -6.95
N ALA A 21 12.58 -45.07 -6.29
CA ALA A 21 11.35 -44.25 -6.24
C ALA A 21 11.11 -43.68 -7.63
N PRO A 22 9.82 -43.59 -8.06
CA PRO A 22 9.48 -42.86 -9.29
C PRO A 22 9.88 -41.38 -9.18
N PRO A 23 10.19 -40.71 -10.29
CA PRO A 23 10.51 -39.29 -10.27
C PRO A 23 9.31 -38.53 -9.72
N ALA A 24 9.55 -37.69 -8.70
CA ALA A 24 8.56 -36.76 -8.20
C ALA A 24 8.20 -35.81 -9.33
N ASP A 25 6.91 -35.77 -9.68
CA ASP A 25 6.32 -34.75 -10.50
C ASP A 25 6.69 -33.37 -9.89
N THR A 26 7.47 -32.62 -10.63
CA THR A 26 7.77 -31.23 -10.32
C THR A 26 6.42 -30.49 -10.33
N PRO A 27 5.98 -29.86 -9.24
CA PRO A 27 4.82 -29.03 -9.29
C PRO A 27 5.09 -27.89 -10.29
N ASP A 28 4.24 -27.83 -11.27
CA ASP A 28 4.13 -26.74 -12.23
C ASP A 28 4.28 -25.40 -11.47
N ALA A 29 5.34 -24.67 -11.78
CA ALA A 29 5.56 -23.36 -11.19
C ALA A 29 4.42 -22.45 -11.67
N GLY A 30 3.39 -22.33 -10.83
CA GLY A 30 2.26 -21.48 -11.07
C GLY A 30 2.76 -20.11 -11.51
N GLU A 31 2.35 -19.69 -12.68
CA GLU A 31 2.60 -18.37 -13.25
C GLU A 31 2.21 -17.32 -12.20
N THR A 32 3.21 -16.70 -11.62
CA THR A 32 3.02 -15.47 -10.82
C THR A 32 2.34 -14.46 -11.74
N PRO A 33 1.15 -13.93 -11.40
CA PRO A 33 0.47 -12.95 -12.25
C PRO A 33 1.42 -11.80 -12.51
N SER A 34 1.68 -11.55 -13.78
CA SER A 34 2.63 -10.53 -14.23
C SER A 34 2.30 -9.20 -13.56
N SER A 35 3.25 -8.63 -12.86
CA SER A 35 3.18 -7.32 -12.20
C SER A 35 2.60 -6.23 -13.12
N THR A 36 2.84 -6.35 -14.42
CA THR A 36 2.34 -5.44 -15.45
C THR A 36 0.82 -5.48 -15.62
N ALA A 37 0.20 -6.66 -15.56
CA ALA A 37 -1.26 -6.78 -15.66
C ALA A 37 -1.94 -6.21 -14.40
N SER A 38 -1.34 -6.43 -13.23
CA SER A 38 -1.81 -5.88 -11.95
C SER A 38 -1.74 -4.34 -11.93
N LEU A 39 -0.65 -3.75 -12.44
CA LEU A 39 -0.50 -2.29 -12.53
C LEU A 39 -1.50 -1.68 -13.50
N ALA A 40 -1.70 -2.26 -14.68
CA ALA A 40 -2.67 -1.79 -15.65
C ALA A 40 -4.09 -1.78 -15.06
N SER A 41 -4.48 -2.84 -14.34
CA SER A 41 -5.77 -2.91 -13.66
C SER A 41 -5.91 -1.86 -12.56
N ALA A 42 -4.86 -1.67 -11.73
CA ALA A 42 -4.86 -0.75 -10.62
C ALA A 42 -4.92 0.73 -11.05
N THR A 43 -4.54 1.04 -12.29
CA THR A 43 -4.52 2.42 -12.82
C THR A 43 -5.69 2.76 -13.74
N LEU A 44 -6.67 1.85 -13.88
CA LEU A 44 -7.88 2.12 -14.67
C LEU A 44 -8.67 3.30 -14.09
N PRO A 45 -9.10 4.26 -14.92
CA PRO A 45 -10.02 5.29 -14.50
C PRO A 45 -11.32 4.71 -13.94
N ARG A 46 -11.85 5.35 -12.90
CA ARG A 46 -13.10 4.97 -12.24
C ARG A 46 -14.06 6.15 -12.22
N VAL A 47 -15.36 5.89 -12.20
CA VAL A 47 -16.38 6.92 -12.01
C VAL A 47 -17.26 6.51 -10.85
N PHE A 48 -17.47 7.42 -9.91
CA PHE A 48 -18.36 7.22 -8.78
C PHE A 48 -19.11 8.51 -8.47
N ASN A 49 -20.45 8.46 -8.41
CA ASN A 49 -21.32 9.60 -8.16
C ASN A 49 -21.01 10.83 -9.03
N GLY A 50 -20.75 10.63 -10.32
CA GLY A 50 -20.47 11.72 -11.26
C GLY A 50 -19.05 12.28 -11.17
N VAL A 51 -18.21 11.75 -10.29
CA VAL A 51 -16.78 12.10 -10.15
C VAL A 51 -15.93 11.06 -10.86
N GLY A 52 -15.04 11.51 -11.74
CA GLY A 52 -14.04 10.68 -12.39
C GLY A 52 -12.75 10.63 -11.57
N TYR A 53 -12.24 9.44 -11.32
CA TYR A 53 -10.97 9.22 -10.62
C TYR A 53 -9.97 8.57 -11.56
N ARG A 54 -8.80 9.17 -11.72
CA ARG A 54 -7.75 8.64 -12.60
C ARG A 54 -6.35 9.07 -12.18
N PRO A 55 -5.32 8.33 -12.58
CA PRO A 55 -3.94 8.78 -12.42
C PRO A 55 -3.72 10.14 -13.07
N LEU A 56 -2.93 10.98 -12.44
CA LEU A 56 -2.49 12.26 -13.00
C LEU A 56 -1.25 12.01 -13.85
N THR A 57 -1.35 12.25 -15.16
CA THR A 57 -0.20 12.24 -16.07
C THR A 57 0.75 13.41 -15.80
N ASP A 58 0.17 14.54 -15.38
CA ASP A 58 0.88 15.70 -14.87
C ASP A 58 0.41 15.97 -13.43
N ALA A 59 1.19 15.52 -12.47
CA ALA A 59 0.88 15.68 -11.06
C ALA A 59 0.95 17.14 -10.58
N THR A 60 1.68 18.01 -11.30
CA THR A 60 1.81 19.42 -10.91
C THR A 60 0.49 20.15 -10.91
N ARG A 61 -0.51 19.65 -11.65
CA ARG A 61 -1.89 20.15 -11.64
C ARG A 61 -2.54 20.11 -10.26
N ALA A 62 -2.12 19.19 -9.40
CA ALA A 62 -2.62 19.08 -8.03
C ALA A 62 -1.89 20.01 -7.05
N ARG A 63 -0.77 20.61 -7.45
CA ARG A 63 0.08 21.39 -6.54
C ARG A 63 -0.68 22.51 -5.83
N ALA A 64 -1.51 23.24 -6.56
CA ALA A 64 -2.30 24.33 -5.98
C ALA A 64 -3.26 23.87 -4.89
N LEU A 65 -3.86 22.67 -5.01
CA LEU A 65 -4.72 22.08 -3.97
C LEU A 65 -3.91 21.79 -2.69
N PHE A 66 -2.72 21.22 -2.86
CA PHE A 66 -1.82 20.89 -1.74
C PHE A 66 -1.31 22.15 -1.03
N ASP A 67 -0.90 23.16 -1.79
CA ASP A 67 -0.45 24.44 -1.24
C ASP A 67 -1.57 25.14 -0.47
N PHE A 68 -2.80 25.15 -1.01
CA PHE A 68 -3.97 25.71 -0.34
C PHE A 68 -4.32 24.98 0.97
N ALA A 69 -4.23 23.65 0.97
CA ALA A 69 -4.48 22.82 2.15
C ALA A 69 -3.29 22.76 3.12
N ALA A 70 -2.19 23.46 2.82
CA ALA A 70 -0.93 23.38 3.55
C ALA A 70 -0.45 21.92 3.77
N THR A 71 -0.73 21.05 2.81
CA THR A 71 -0.32 19.64 2.82
C THR A 71 1.05 19.48 2.17
N ALA A 72 1.90 18.65 2.76
CA ALA A 72 3.25 18.43 2.26
C ALA A 72 3.23 17.87 0.82
N TRP A 73 4.07 18.46 -0.03
CA TRP A 73 4.29 17.97 -1.39
C TRP A 73 5.64 17.25 -1.47
N PRO A 74 5.67 15.96 -1.83
CA PRO A 74 6.92 15.22 -1.90
C PRO A 74 7.77 15.65 -3.10
N GLU A 75 9.10 15.56 -2.95
CA GLU A 75 10.04 15.89 -4.03
C GLU A 75 10.01 14.89 -5.19
N ARG A 76 9.73 13.63 -4.86
CA ARG A 76 9.69 12.52 -5.82
C ARG A 76 8.36 11.80 -5.70
N LEU A 77 7.58 11.89 -6.75
CA LEU A 77 6.28 11.22 -6.82
C LEU A 77 6.44 9.79 -7.36
N ALA A 78 5.88 8.82 -6.65
CA ALA A 78 5.74 7.45 -7.12
C ALA A 78 4.39 7.25 -7.81
N LEU A 79 3.34 7.91 -7.31
CA LEU A 79 2.01 7.91 -7.89
C LEU A 79 1.29 9.23 -7.58
N ALA A 80 0.31 9.55 -8.42
CA ALA A 80 -0.61 10.66 -8.21
C ALA A 80 -1.97 10.31 -8.79
N TRP A 81 -3.04 10.61 -8.04
CA TRP A 81 -4.42 10.45 -8.48
C TRP A 81 -5.19 11.74 -8.33
N GLY A 82 -6.10 11.99 -9.29
CA GLY A 82 -7.00 13.14 -9.28
C GLY A 82 -8.46 12.72 -9.32
N ALA A 83 -9.30 13.52 -8.65
CA ALA A 83 -10.75 13.48 -8.74
C ALA A 83 -11.22 14.65 -9.61
N PHE A 84 -12.09 14.38 -10.58
CA PHE A 84 -12.54 15.34 -11.58
C PHE A 84 -14.04 15.39 -11.68
N VAL A 85 -14.59 16.59 -11.84
CA VAL A 85 -16.00 16.80 -12.19
C VAL A 85 -16.10 17.49 -13.55
N ALA A 86 -17.15 17.18 -14.29
CA ALA A 86 -17.45 17.88 -15.52
C ALA A 86 -17.87 19.33 -15.20
N ARG A 87 -17.36 20.30 -15.94
CA ARG A 87 -17.72 21.71 -15.80
C ARG A 87 -17.68 22.42 -17.16
N GLY A 88 -18.85 22.77 -17.67
CA GLY A 88 -18.96 23.32 -19.02
C GLY A 88 -18.39 22.35 -20.05
N ASP A 89 -17.51 22.82 -20.91
CA ASP A 89 -16.87 22.05 -21.98
C ASP A 89 -15.63 21.25 -21.51
N GLY A 90 -15.34 21.25 -20.21
CA GLY A 90 -14.12 20.62 -19.67
C GLY A 90 -14.33 19.89 -18.36
N GLU A 91 -13.21 19.51 -17.76
CA GLU A 91 -13.17 18.88 -16.46
C GLU A 91 -12.35 19.73 -15.47
N ARG A 92 -12.82 19.80 -14.25
CA ARG A 92 -12.14 20.45 -13.15
C ARG A 92 -11.59 19.44 -12.18
N LEU A 93 -10.31 19.56 -11.81
CA LEU A 93 -9.71 18.83 -10.72
C LEU A 93 -10.22 19.36 -9.38
N ILE A 94 -10.93 18.53 -8.62
CA ILE A 94 -11.53 18.86 -7.34
C ILE A 94 -10.86 18.21 -6.15
N GLY A 95 -9.99 17.23 -6.38
CA GLY A 95 -9.24 16.57 -5.32
C GLY A 95 -8.07 15.77 -5.86
N ALA A 96 -7.10 15.53 -5.00
CA ALA A 96 -5.94 14.75 -5.35
C ALA A 96 -5.30 14.07 -4.14
N ILE A 97 -4.62 12.96 -4.40
CA ILE A 97 -3.72 12.26 -3.48
C ILE A 97 -2.44 11.92 -4.23
N VAL A 98 -1.31 12.08 -3.57
CA VAL A 98 -0.01 11.73 -4.14
C VAL A 98 0.76 10.84 -3.17
N ALA A 99 1.76 10.14 -3.67
CA ALA A 99 2.63 9.35 -2.81
C ALA A 99 4.08 9.38 -3.25
N GLU A 100 4.95 9.17 -2.29
CA GLU A 100 6.36 8.85 -2.50
C GLU A 100 6.64 7.43 -2.03
N ARG A 101 7.70 6.83 -2.55
CA ARG A 101 8.07 5.45 -2.27
C ARG A 101 9.55 5.31 -1.99
N HIS A 102 9.87 4.48 -1.01
CA HIS A 102 11.23 4.02 -0.75
C HIS A 102 11.23 2.52 -0.45
N GLY A 103 11.78 1.72 -1.38
CA GLY A 103 11.66 0.26 -1.30
C GLY A 103 10.20 -0.19 -1.30
N GLY A 104 9.80 -1.00 -0.33
CA GLY A 104 8.43 -1.43 -0.11
C GLY A 104 7.57 -0.46 0.71
N ALA A 105 8.16 0.62 1.25
CA ALA A 105 7.42 1.61 2.03
C ALA A 105 6.88 2.73 1.12
N VAL A 106 5.61 3.09 1.29
CA VAL A 106 4.93 4.15 0.56
C VAL A 106 4.33 5.14 1.57
N MET A 107 4.63 6.43 1.40
CA MET A 107 4.03 7.51 2.18
C MET A 107 3.00 8.22 1.33
N LEU A 108 1.74 8.16 1.75
CA LEU A 108 0.62 8.85 1.12
C LEU A 108 0.50 10.27 1.68
N HIS A 109 0.30 11.24 0.79
CA HIS A 109 0.09 12.66 1.11
C HIS A 109 -1.28 13.11 0.58
N GLY A 110 -2.07 13.75 1.41
CA GLY A 110 -3.49 14.02 1.17
C GLY A 110 -4.36 12.89 1.71
N PRO A 111 -5.56 12.62 1.13
CA PRO A 111 -6.15 13.34 0.01
C PRO A 111 -6.49 14.79 0.36
N VAL A 112 -6.41 15.67 -0.62
CA VAL A 112 -6.91 17.04 -0.54
C VAL A 112 -8.13 17.13 -1.45
N VAL A 113 -9.25 17.67 -0.93
CA VAL A 113 -10.51 17.83 -1.68
C VAL A 113 -11.00 19.26 -1.51
N ALA A 114 -11.29 19.94 -2.63
CA ALA A 114 -11.92 21.25 -2.65
C ALA A 114 -13.43 21.08 -2.43
N ALA A 115 -13.91 21.36 -1.22
CA ALA A 115 -15.30 21.12 -0.83
C ALA A 115 -16.32 22.00 -1.60
N GLU A 116 -15.93 23.21 -1.99
CA GLU A 116 -16.83 24.18 -2.64
C GLU A 116 -17.19 23.80 -4.09
N ASP A 117 -16.40 22.97 -4.73
CA ASP A 117 -16.50 22.66 -6.16
C ASP A 117 -16.82 21.18 -6.43
N GLY A 118 -16.94 20.39 -5.39
CA GLY A 118 -17.11 18.95 -5.44
C GLY A 118 -18.56 18.48 -5.29
N PRO A 119 -18.75 17.17 -5.27
CA PRO A 119 -20.03 16.56 -4.93
C PRO A 119 -20.38 16.82 -3.47
N ASP A 120 -21.64 16.56 -3.11
CA ASP A 120 -22.21 16.80 -1.78
C ASP A 120 -21.46 16.11 -0.62
N ASP A 121 -20.63 15.11 -0.92
CA ASP A 121 -19.82 14.37 0.07
C ASP A 121 -18.32 14.39 -0.24
N PRO A 122 -17.57 15.39 0.27
CA PRO A 122 -16.13 15.44 0.11
C PRO A 122 -15.39 14.30 0.81
N LEU A 123 -15.96 13.69 1.86
CA LEU A 123 -15.36 12.55 2.54
C LEU A 123 -15.40 11.30 1.68
N GLU A 124 -16.46 11.09 0.91
CA GLU A 124 -16.53 9.98 -0.02
C GLU A 124 -15.56 10.20 -1.20
N THR A 125 -15.43 11.42 -1.71
CA THR A 125 -14.39 11.74 -2.70
C THR A 125 -12.98 11.44 -2.18
N ALA A 126 -12.71 11.80 -0.94
CA ALA A 126 -11.44 11.46 -0.27
C ALA A 126 -11.25 9.94 -0.16
N ALA A 127 -12.30 9.21 0.23
CA ALA A 127 -12.26 7.75 0.35
C ALA A 127 -11.96 7.06 -0.99
N GLN A 128 -12.58 7.50 -2.09
CA GLN A 128 -12.32 6.95 -3.42
C GLN A 128 -10.88 7.23 -3.89
N LEU A 129 -10.33 8.41 -3.60
CA LEU A 129 -8.93 8.72 -3.87
C LEU A 129 -7.99 7.82 -3.07
N VAL A 130 -8.27 7.58 -1.79
CA VAL A 130 -7.48 6.68 -0.94
C VAL A 130 -7.52 5.27 -1.49
N ALA A 131 -8.71 4.73 -1.81
CA ALA A 131 -8.84 3.38 -2.39
C ALA A 131 -8.00 3.23 -3.66
N ALA A 132 -8.13 4.19 -4.59
CA ALA A 132 -7.37 4.17 -5.84
C ALA A 132 -5.85 4.25 -5.63
N ALA A 133 -5.39 5.08 -4.69
CA ALA A 133 -3.97 5.20 -4.36
C ALA A 133 -3.42 3.93 -3.70
N MET A 134 -4.20 3.28 -2.83
CA MET A 134 -3.82 2.02 -2.19
C MET A 134 -3.66 0.88 -3.21
N ASP A 135 -4.63 0.72 -4.11
CA ASP A 135 -4.55 -0.28 -5.19
C ASP A 135 -3.31 -0.05 -6.07
N HIS A 136 -3.06 1.22 -6.44
CA HIS A 136 -1.90 1.57 -7.25
C HIS A 136 -0.58 1.33 -6.49
N ALA A 137 -0.51 1.70 -5.22
CA ALA A 137 0.67 1.47 -4.38
C ALA A 137 0.98 -0.03 -4.24
N ALA A 138 -0.04 -0.86 -4.03
CA ALA A 138 0.10 -2.31 -3.97
C ALA A 138 0.63 -2.88 -5.30
N ALA A 139 0.08 -2.43 -6.44
CA ALA A 139 0.54 -2.83 -7.77
C ALA A 139 1.99 -2.41 -8.06
N LEU A 140 2.47 -1.32 -7.45
CA LEU A 140 3.87 -0.91 -7.49
C LEU A 140 4.76 -1.71 -6.52
N GLY A 141 4.22 -2.69 -5.78
CA GLY A 141 4.94 -3.46 -4.76
C GLY A 141 5.12 -2.69 -3.44
N GLY A 142 4.21 -1.79 -3.12
CA GLY A 142 4.09 -1.19 -1.80
C GLY A 142 3.64 -2.25 -0.79
N VAL A 143 4.48 -2.55 0.20
CA VAL A 143 4.19 -3.52 1.26
C VAL A 143 3.64 -2.81 2.49
N THR A 144 4.20 -1.66 2.83
CA THR A 144 3.79 -0.88 4.01
C THR A 144 3.37 0.52 3.58
N LEU A 145 2.13 0.88 3.92
CA LEU A 145 1.57 2.20 3.62
C LEU A 145 1.59 3.07 4.88
N PHE A 146 2.11 4.28 4.75
CA PHE A 146 2.12 5.29 5.80
C PHE A 146 1.32 6.51 5.39
N VAL A 147 0.73 7.19 6.36
CA VAL A 147 -0.02 8.43 6.15
C VAL A 147 -0.01 9.31 7.40
N ARG A 148 -0.28 10.60 7.19
CA ARG A 148 -0.70 11.53 8.24
C ARG A 148 -2.11 11.98 7.93
N PRO A 149 -3.11 11.64 8.75
CA PRO A 149 -4.54 11.83 8.45
C PRO A 149 -4.98 13.27 8.20
N GLN A 150 -4.34 14.25 8.84
CA GLN A 150 -4.63 15.69 8.66
C GLN A 150 -6.12 16.05 8.76
N GLY A 151 -6.81 15.50 9.77
CA GLY A 151 -8.24 15.72 10.00
C GLY A 151 -9.18 14.78 9.24
N LEU A 152 -8.65 13.87 8.43
CA LEU A 152 -9.42 12.85 7.71
C LEU A 152 -9.39 11.48 8.40
N ASP A 153 -9.25 11.45 9.73
CA ASP A 153 -9.12 10.22 10.53
C ASP A 153 -10.19 9.19 10.19
N ARG A 154 -11.46 9.62 10.02
CA ARG A 154 -12.57 8.72 9.68
C ARG A 154 -12.38 8.00 8.35
N VAL A 155 -11.79 8.67 7.37
CA VAL A 155 -11.48 8.08 6.08
C VAL A 155 -10.43 6.98 6.27
N TRP A 156 -9.34 7.29 6.96
CA TRP A 156 -8.23 6.36 7.15
C TRP A 156 -8.60 5.14 8.00
N VAL A 157 -9.39 5.34 9.08
CA VAL A 157 -9.92 4.24 9.91
C VAL A 157 -10.79 3.28 9.07
N ARG A 158 -11.60 3.79 8.15
CA ARG A 158 -12.41 2.97 7.23
C ARG A 158 -11.56 1.99 6.42
N PHE A 159 -10.33 2.36 6.08
CA PHE A 159 -9.37 1.52 5.36
C PHE A 159 -8.45 0.70 6.27
N GLY A 160 -8.66 0.74 7.58
CA GLY A 160 -7.89 -0.07 8.52
C GLY A 160 -6.55 0.55 8.96
N PHE A 161 -6.32 1.84 8.71
CA PHE A 161 -5.14 2.52 9.22
C PHE A 161 -5.23 2.74 10.72
N ILE A 162 -4.09 2.58 11.40
CA ILE A 162 -3.95 2.75 12.85
C ILE A 162 -2.74 3.64 13.16
N PRO A 163 -2.77 4.39 14.28
CA PRO A 163 -1.61 5.16 14.74
C PRO A 163 -0.40 4.26 15.03
N VAL A 164 0.77 4.72 14.66
CA VAL A 164 2.05 4.07 14.97
C VAL A 164 3.09 5.10 15.42
N PRO A 165 4.13 4.66 16.17
CA PRO A 165 5.24 5.55 16.54
C PRO A 165 5.99 6.07 15.32
N GLU A 166 6.51 7.29 15.39
CA GLU A 166 7.32 7.92 14.31
C GLU A 166 8.53 7.09 13.89
N VAL A 167 9.10 6.33 14.81
CA VAL A 167 10.24 5.43 14.54
C VAL A 167 9.91 4.33 13.55
N ALA A 168 8.62 4.03 13.31
CA ALA A 168 8.19 3.07 12.30
C ALA A 168 8.39 3.58 10.87
N LEU A 169 8.51 4.90 10.67
CA LEU A 169 8.72 5.49 9.35
C LEU A 169 10.18 5.32 8.93
N PRO A 170 10.46 4.76 7.74
CA PRO A 170 11.81 4.66 7.21
C PRO A 170 12.52 6.03 7.16
N ALA A 171 13.80 6.08 7.50
CA ALA A 171 14.58 7.31 7.53
C ALA A 171 14.54 8.09 6.21
N ALA A 172 14.47 7.39 5.08
CA ALA A 172 14.36 8.02 3.75
C ALA A 172 13.03 8.77 3.52
N LEU A 173 11.98 8.45 4.30
CA LEU A 173 10.67 9.09 4.27
C LEU A 173 10.48 10.05 5.46
N SER A 174 11.40 10.05 6.43
CA SER A 174 11.38 10.90 7.61
C SER A 174 12.19 12.18 7.40
N GLY A 175 11.95 13.19 8.24
CA GLY A 175 12.77 14.41 8.27
C GLY A 175 12.54 15.41 7.15
N ARG A 176 11.47 15.27 6.37
CA ARG A 176 11.14 16.24 5.32
C ARG A 176 10.58 17.54 5.87
N PRO A 177 10.87 18.71 5.21
CA PRO A 177 10.30 19.99 5.60
C PRO A 177 8.77 19.91 5.68
N GLY A 178 8.20 20.47 6.74
CA GLY A 178 6.76 20.46 6.98
C GLY A 178 6.27 19.35 7.89
N VAL A 179 6.93 18.20 7.96
CA VAL A 179 6.53 17.09 8.84
C VAL A 179 6.56 17.51 10.30
N GLY A 180 7.63 18.18 10.77
CA GLY A 180 7.76 18.66 12.14
C GLY A 180 6.79 19.79 12.51
N LEU A 181 6.47 20.68 11.59
CA LEU A 181 5.51 21.78 11.82
C LEU A 181 4.07 21.27 11.97
N TYR A 182 3.70 20.23 11.25
CA TYR A 182 2.37 19.61 11.35
C TYR A 182 2.24 18.76 12.61
N ALA A 183 3.27 18.04 13.02
CA ALA A 183 3.30 17.32 14.29
C ALA A 183 3.09 18.27 15.47
N TRP A 184 3.66 19.48 15.40
CA TRP A 184 3.54 20.49 16.45
C TRP A 184 2.14 21.12 16.56
N ARG A 185 1.39 21.24 15.46
CA ARG A 185 0.03 21.80 15.47
C ARG A 185 -1.07 20.84 15.93
N GLY A 186 -0.72 19.77 16.62
CA GLY A 186 -1.68 18.77 17.13
C GLY A 186 -2.31 17.92 16.02
N GLY A 187 -1.69 17.94 14.86
CA GLY A 187 -2.34 17.30 13.73
C GLY A 187 -1.95 15.87 13.66
N SER A 188 -1.18 15.30 13.14
CA SER A 188 -1.26 14.00 12.55
C SER A 188 -0.15 13.10 13.06
N ALA A 189 -0.49 12.28 14.02
CA ALA A 189 0.28 11.08 14.29
C ALA A 189 0.54 10.33 12.97
N LEU A 190 1.65 9.64 12.89
CA LEU A 190 1.91 8.71 11.81
C LEU A 190 0.95 7.52 11.93
N TRP A 191 0.34 7.14 10.83
CA TRP A 191 -0.54 5.98 10.75
C TRP A 191 -0.03 5.02 9.69
N THR A 192 -0.30 3.73 9.87
CA THR A 192 -0.01 2.67 8.89
C THR A 192 -1.22 1.78 8.69
N LEU A 193 -1.30 1.15 7.54
CA LEU A 193 -2.29 0.12 7.29
C LEU A 193 -1.97 -1.10 8.17
N ARG A 194 -2.97 -1.54 8.94
CA ARG A 194 -2.87 -2.77 9.73
C ARG A 194 -2.72 -3.95 8.77
N GLU A 195 -1.62 -4.67 8.88
CA GLU A 195 -1.53 -5.97 8.22
C GLU A 195 -2.70 -6.85 8.71
N ALA A 196 -3.44 -7.44 7.79
CA ALA A 196 -4.42 -8.45 8.16
C ALA A 196 -3.65 -9.55 8.90
N ALA A 197 -4.00 -9.82 10.17
CA ALA A 197 -3.44 -10.94 10.87
C ALA A 197 -3.74 -12.18 10.02
N GLU A 198 -2.71 -12.82 9.51
CA GLU A 198 -2.85 -14.13 8.87
C GLU A 198 -3.46 -15.06 9.91
N GLY A 199 -4.76 -15.41 9.71
CA GLY A 199 -5.53 -16.30 10.55
C GLY A 199 -5.34 -17.76 10.12
#